data_a8fba44e2d784b849536511835e03759
#
_entry.id   a8fba44e2d784b849536511835e03759
#
_cell.length_a   1.000
_cell.length_b   1.000
_cell.length_c   1.000
_cell.angle_alpha   90.00
_cell.angle_beta   90.00
_cell.angle_gamma   90.00
#
_symmetry.space_group_name_H-M   'P 1'
#
loop_
_entity.id
_entity.type
_entity.pdbx_description
1 polymer ?
#
loop_
_entity_poly.entity_id
_entity_poly.type
_entity_poly.pdbx_seq_one_letter_code
_entity_poly.pdbx_strand_id
1 'polypeptide(L)'
;MLDQVLETFAIKPDFDLNIMTPNQTLATITSRSIALLDEVFDQVNPDMVLVHGDTTTTFAAALTAFYHQVPVGHVEAGLRTYDKYSPFPEEMNRQMTDALADLYFAPTALSRDNLLKAHHDPSQIYVTGNSAIDALAYTIAPDFSHVALKNPETKKILITMHRRENLGQNMIQVFQAMNHILDKHADIELIFPMHKNPKIRALIHTNLKPSHRLHLIEPLDVFEFHNLAKRSDLILTDSGGIQEEAPALGVPVLVLRASTERPEGVAAGTLKLVGTAEVDVVRAVDELLTDSVAYEKMATARNPYGDGKTSNRIVSIIARYFGLTTDILPEFRDKSDDKERELE
;
A
#
# COMPACT_ATOMS: atom_id res chain seq x y z
N MET A 1 -15.23 -3.24 5.87
CA MET A 1 -13.98 -2.55 5.46
C MET A 1 -14.26 -1.51 4.38
N LEU A 2 -14.77 -1.89 3.19
CA LEU A 2 -15.06 -0.90 2.14
C LEU A 2 -16.05 0.18 2.62
N ASP A 3 -17.16 -0.22 3.24
CA ASP A 3 -18.17 0.69 3.79
C ASP A 3 -17.57 1.75 4.72
N GLN A 4 -16.64 1.35 5.60
CA GLN A 4 -15.94 2.27 6.50
C GLN A 4 -15.11 3.31 5.72
N VAL A 5 -14.46 2.91 4.63
CA VAL A 5 -13.69 3.84 3.78
C VAL A 5 -14.65 4.81 3.07
N LEU A 6 -15.75 4.30 2.52
CA LEU A 6 -16.77 5.13 1.88
C LEU A 6 -17.37 6.15 2.86
N GLU A 7 -17.68 5.73 4.08
CA GLU A 7 -18.16 6.61 5.16
C GLU A 7 -17.10 7.67 5.54
N THR A 8 -15.84 7.25 5.73
CA THR A 8 -14.73 8.15 6.11
C THR A 8 -14.53 9.27 5.08
N PHE A 9 -14.63 8.94 3.79
CA PHE A 9 -14.47 9.91 2.70
C PHE A 9 -15.79 10.53 2.22
N ALA A 10 -16.91 10.25 2.89
CA ALA A 10 -18.26 10.70 2.50
C ALA A 10 -18.60 10.37 1.03
N ILE A 11 -18.15 9.20 0.56
CA ILE A 11 -18.41 8.72 -0.80
C ILE A 11 -19.66 7.85 -0.78
N LYS A 12 -20.65 8.21 -1.61
CA LYS A 12 -21.84 7.40 -1.83
C LYS A 12 -21.72 6.75 -3.22
N PRO A 13 -21.61 5.42 -3.32
CA PRO A 13 -21.59 4.74 -4.60
C PRO A 13 -22.95 4.85 -5.30
N ASP A 14 -22.96 5.01 -6.62
CA ASP A 14 -24.19 4.98 -7.43
C ASP A 14 -24.75 3.56 -7.55
N PHE A 15 -23.86 2.55 -7.56
CA PHE A 15 -24.20 1.13 -7.61
C PHE A 15 -23.43 0.35 -6.58
N ASP A 16 -24.12 -0.42 -5.78
CA ASP A 16 -23.55 -1.42 -4.87
C ASP A 16 -23.98 -2.82 -5.29
N LEU A 17 -23.04 -3.61 -5.79
CA LEU A 17 -23.34 -4.97 -6.26
C LEU A 17 -23.57 -5.98 -5.13
N ASN A 18 -23.18 -5.66 -3.91
CA ASN A 18 -23.35 -6.47 -2.71
C ASN A 18 -23.02 -7.97 -2.92
N ILE A 19 -21.85 -8.22 -3.54
CA ILE A 19 -21.46 -9.57 -3.96
C ILE A 19 -20.95 -10.46 -2.82
N MET A 20 -20.59 -9.88 -1.67
CA MET A 20 -19.93 -10.62 -0.59
C MET A 20 -20.90 -11.56 0.14
N THR A 21 -20.58 -12.85 0.15
CA THR A 21 -21.30 -13.88 0.91
C THR A 21 -20.33 -14.81 1.63
N PRO A 22 -20.74 -15.48 2.75
CA PRO A 22 -19.88 -16.43 3.42
C PRO A 22 -19.43 -17.59 2.51
N ASN A 23 -18.16 -18.03 2.66
CA ASN A 23 -17.58 -19.17 1.96
C ASN A 23 -17.55 -19.07 0.41
N GLN A 24 -17.44 -17.85 -0.13
CA GLN A 24 -17.31 -17.64 -1.56
C GLN A 24 -16.02 -18.24 -2.11
N THR A 25 -16.10 -18.77 -3.33
CA THR A 25 -14.94 -19.14 -4.15
C THR A 25 -14.57 -17.98 -5.09
N LEU A 26 -13.34 -17.96 -5.61
CA LEU A 26 -12.93 -17.00 -6.63
C LEU A 26 -13.83 -17.07 -7.88
N ALA A 27 -14.21 -18.29 -8.28
CA ALA A 27 -15.13 -18.50 -9.40
C ALA A 27 -16.51 -17.84 -9.16
N THR A 28 -17.04 -17.95 -7.94
CA THR A 28 -18.31 -17.31 -7.58
C THR A 28 -18.19 -15.79 -7.59
N ILE A 29 -17.10 -15.23 -7.05
CA ILE A 29 -16.86 -13.79 -7.06
C ILE A 29 -16.77 -13.29 -8.51
N THR A 30 -15.96 -13.93 -9.34
CA THR A 30 -15.77 -13.54 -10.75
C THR A 30 -17.09 -13.57 -11.52
N SER A 31 -17.82 -14.70 -11.47
CA SER A 31 -19.05 -14.86 -12.25
C SER A 31 -20.15 -13.88 -11.82
N ARG A 32 -20.32 -13.66 -10.50
CA ARG A 32 -21.30 -12.69 -9.98
C ARG A 32 -20.92 -11.26 -10.33
N SER A 33 -19.62 -10.92 -10.22
CA SER A 33 -19.14 -9.58 -10.57
C SER A 33 -19.43 -9.27 -12.05
N ILE A 34 -19.09 -10.19 -12.96
CA ILE A 34 -19.34 -10.02 -14.39
C ILE A 34 -20.83 -9.84 -14.66
N ALA A 35 -21.69 -10.74 -14.15
CA ALA A 35 -23.11 -10.69 -14.41
C ALA A 35 -23.79 -9.39 -13.91
N LEU A 36 -23.42 -8.93 -12.71
CA LEU A 36 -23.99 -7.72 -12.15
C LEU A 36 -23.42 -6.44 -12.77
N LEU A 37 -22.14 -6.45 -13.16
CA LEU A 37 -21.54 -5.34 -13.88
C LEU A 37 -22.10 -5.19 -15.28
N ASP A 38 -22.42 -6.29 -15.96
CA ASP A 38 -23.08 -6.29 -17.27
C ASP A 38 -24.39 -5.46 -17.23
N GLU A 39 -25.22 -5.70 -16.22
CA GLU A 39 -26.46 -4.92 -16.00
C GLU A 39 -26.18 -3.42 -15.71
N VAL A 40 -25.11 -3.11 -14.97
CA VAL A 40 -24.72 -1.72 -14.68
C VAL A 40 -24.22 -1.03 -15.95
N PHE A 41 -23.43 -1.71 -16.78
CA PHE A 41 -22.91 -1.16 -18.02
C PHE A 41 -24.04 -0.84 -19.02
N ASP A 42 -25.02 -1.73 -19.13
CA ASP A 42 -26.22 -1.48 -19.95
C ASP A 42 -27.00 -0.24 -19.48
N GLN A 43 -27.04 0.03 -18.17
CA GLN A 43 -27.75 1.19 -17.63
C GLN A 43 -26.96 2.48 -17.77
N VAL A 44 -25.63 2.44 -17.54
CA VAL A 44 -24.77 3.64 -17.47
C VAL A 44 -24.22 4.02 -18.83
N ASN A 45 -23.92 3.03 -19.68
CA ASN A 45 -23.22 3.21 -20.96
C ASN A 45 -21.99 4.12 -20.82
N PRO A 46 -20.97 3.75 -20.02
CA PRO A 46 -19.86 4.62 -19.71
C PRO A 46 -18.92 4.82 -20.90
N ASP A 47 -18.32 5.99 -21.03
CA ASP A 47 -17.33 6.29 -22.07
C ASP A 47 -15.96 5.66 -21.76
N MET A 48 -15.66 5.39 -20.49
CA MET A 48 -14.45 4.73 -20.01
C MET A 48 -14.69 4.11 -18.64
N VAL A 49 -13.98 3.03 -18.35
CA VAL A 49 -13.95 2.40 -17.03
C VAL A 49 -12.56 2.52 -16.43
N LEU A 50 -12.48 2.96 -15.18
CA LEU A 50 -11.25 2.90 -14.41
C LEU A 50 -11.32 1.72 -13.45
N VAL A 51 -10.29 0.87 -13.51
CA VAL A 51 -10.09 -0.23 -12.57
C VAL A 51 -8.80 0.00 -11.79
N HIS A 52 -8.75 -0.45 -10.53
CA HIS A 52 -7.60 -0.19 -9.66
C HIS A 52 -7.04 -1.48 -9.10
N GLY A 53 -5.72 -1.66 -9.22
CA GLY A 53 -4.97 -2.77 -8.61
C GLY A 53 -5.27 -4.13 -9.25
N ASP A 54 -5.39 -5.16 -8.42
CA ASP A 54 -5.29 -6.55 -8.87
C ASP A 54 -6.31 -7.49 -8.23
N THR A 55 -7.39 -6.96 -7.67
CA THR A 55 -8.45 -7.80 -7.12
C THR A 55 -9.21 -8.56 -8.21
N THR A 56 -9.89 -9.63 -7.81
CA THR A 56 -10.78 -10.37 -8.73
C THR A 56 -11.87 -9.46 -9.32
N THR A 57 -12.34 -8.46 -8.56
CA THR A 57 -13.32 -7.49 -9.03
C THR A 57 -12.72 -6.54 -10.09
N THR A 58 -11.46 -6.13 -9.91
CA THR A 58 -10.70 -5.35 -10.90
C THR A 58 -10.67 -6.04 -12.26
N PHE A 59 -10.26 -7.31 -12.27
CA PHE A 59 -10.23 -8.13 -13.47
C PHE A 59 -11.64 -8.32 -14.08
N ALA A 60 -12.64 -8.64 -13.25
CA ALA A 60 -14.02 -8.83 -13.72
C ALA A 60 -14.58 -7.56 -14.37
N ALA A 61 -14.31 -6.38 -13.80
CA ALA A 61 -14.73 -5.11 -14.35
C ALA A 61 -14.04 -4.79 -15.69
N ALA A 62 -12.73 -5.03 -15.81
CA ALA A 62 -12.01 -4.87 -17.06
C ALA A 62 -12.54 -5.82 -18.17
N LEU A 63 -12.84 -7.07 -17.80
CA LEU A 63 -13.38 -8.04 -18.74
C LEU A 63 -14.81 -7.66 -19.21
N THR A 64 -15.65 -7.19 -18.29
CA THR A 64 -17.00 -6.70 -18.66
C THR A 64 -16.91 -5.48 -19.56
N ALA A 65 -16.02 -4.51 -19.26
CA ALA A 65 -15.78 -3.35 -20.11
C ALA A 65 -15.35 -3.76 -21.52
N PHE A 66 -14.45 -4.72 -21.64
CA PHE A 66 -14.03 -5.27 -22.95
C PHE A 66 -15.21 -5.86 -23.74
N TYR A 67 -16.13 -6.59 -23.09
CA TYR A 67 -17.31 -7.14 -23.76
C TYR A 67 -18.25 -6.05 -24.27
N HIS A 68 -18.35 -4.93 -23.55
CA HIS A 68 -19.13 -3.75 -23.96
C HIS A 68 -18.36 -2.80 -24.90
N GLN A 69 -17.11 -3.14 -25.27
CA GLN A 69 -16.23 -2.29 -26.09
C GLN A 69 -15.99 -0.91 -25.48
N VAL A 70 -15.97 -0.84 -24.17
CA VAL A 70 -15.69 0.37 -23.39
C VAL A 70 -14.20 0.40 -23.03
N PRO A 71 -13.48 1.50 -23.32
CA PRO A 71 -12.07 1.64 -22.96
C PRO A 71 -11.80 1.48 -21.46
N VAL A 72 -10.68 0.84 -21.12
CA VAL A 72 -10.26 0.56 -19.75
C VAL A 72 -8.99 1.32 -19.40
N GLY A 73 -9.03 2.11 -18.33
CA GLY A 73 -7.84 2.67 -17.70
C GLY A 73 -7.48 1.85 -16.45
N HIS A 74 -6.28 1.27 -16.43
CA HIS A 74 -5.79 0.50 -15.29
C HIS A 74 -4.90 1.35 -14.38
N VAL A 75 -5.40 1.67 -13.18
CA VAL A 75 -4.67 2.38 -12.12
C VAL A 75 -3.86 1.36 -11.32
N GLU A 76 -2.60 1.67 -11.02
CA GLU A 76 -1.62 0.76 -10.40
C GLU A 76 -1.22 -0.39 -11.36
N ALA A 77 -1.11 -0.09 -12.65
CA ALA A 77 -0.73 -1.03 -13.68
C ALA A 77 0.76 -1.40 -13.64
N GLY A 78 1.11 -2.60 -14.08
CA GLY A 78 2.50 -3.00 -14.33
C GLY A 78 3.26 -3.56 -13.13
N LEU A 79 2.66 -3.73 -11.96
CA LEU A 79 3.27 -4.50 -10.86
C LEU A 79 3.46 -5.95 -11.29
N ARG A 80 4.63 -6.56 -10.98
CA ARG A 80 4.93 -7.96 -11.34
C ARG A 80 5.75 -8.66 -10.25
N THR A 81 5.39 -9.91 -9.99
CA THR A 81 6.27 -10.87 -9.30
C THR A 81 6.80 -11.93 -10.25
N TYR A 82 6.14 -12.11 -11.40
CA TYR A 82 6.39 -13.17 -12.36
C TYR A 82 6.18 -14.61 -11.83
N ASP A 83 5.64 -14.74 -10.64
CA ASP A 83 5.16 -16.00 -10.08
C ASP A 83 3.64 -16.02 -10.04
N LYS A 84 2.99 -16.71 -10.97
CA LYS A 84 1.52 -16.74 -11.11
C LYS A 84 0.75 -17.22 -9.88
N TYR A 85 1.45 -17.78 -8.89
CA TYR A 85 0.87 -18.24 -7.64
C TYR A 85 1.27 -17.41 -6.42
N SER A 86 2.06 -16.32 -6.62
CA SER A 86 2.53 -15.48 -5.52
C SER A 86 2.65 -13.99 -5.92
N PRO A 87 1.75 -13.12 -5.43
CA PRO A 87 0.53 -13.39 -4.66
C PRO A 87 -0.55 -14.07 -5.52
N PHE A 88 -1.41 -14.85 -4.89
CA PHE A 88 -2.50 -15.55 -5.56
C PHE A 88 -3.87 -15.10 -5.04
N PRO A 89 -4.81 -14.69 -5.92
CA PRO A 89 -4.79 -14.71 -7.40
C PRO A 89 -4.25 -13.42 -8.06
N GLU A 90 -3.71 -12.49 -7.28
CA GLU A 90 -3.45 -11.09 -7.65
C GLU A 90 -2.49 -10.96 -8.84
N GLU A 91 -1.42 -11.77 -8.90
CA GLU A 91 -0.46 -11.70 -10.02
C GLU A 91 -1.13 -11.96 -11.37
N MET A 92 -2.00 -12.94 -11.45
CA MET A 92 -2.71 -13.24 -12.71
C MET A 92 -3.82 -12.23 -12.98
N ASN A 93 -4.52 -11.77 -11.96
CA ASN A 93 -5.54 -10.72 -12.13
C ASN A 93 -4.94 -9.48 -12.77
N ARG A 94 -3.77 -8.98 -12.27
CA ARG A 94 -3.14 -7.78 -12.83
C ARG A 94 -2.66 -7.97 -14.26
N GLN A 95 -2.07 -9.13 -14.58
CA GLN A 95 -1.63 -9.42 -15.94
C GLN A 95 -2.81 -9.50 -16.92
N MET A 96 -3.91 -10.14 -16.53
CA MET A 96 -5.12 -10.22 -17.36
C MET A 96 -5.81 -8.84 -17.48
N THR A 97 -5.80 -8.04 -16.43
CA THR A 97 -6.32 -6.66 -16.48
C THR A 97 -5.48 -5.80 -17.43
N ASP A 98 -4.14 -5.89 -17.35
CA ASP A 98 -3.23 -5.18 -18.26
C ASP A 98 -3.47 -5.61 -19.73
N ALA A 99 -3.78 -6.89 -20.00
CA ALA A 99 -4.07 -7.36 -21.36
C ALA A 99 -5.38 -6.78 -21.94
N LEU A 100 -6.27 -6.27 -21.09
CA LEU A 100 -7.57 -5.69 -21.47
C LEU A 100 -7.55 -4.15 -21.46
N ALA A 101 -6.55 -3.52 -20.85
CA ALA A 101 -6.49 -2.07 -20.67
C ALA A 101 -6.03 -1.33 -21.92
N ASP A 102 -6.57 -0.12 -22.10
CA ASP A 102 -6.21 0.84 -23.16
C ASP A 102 -5.27 1.93 -22.64
N LEU A 103 -5.34 2.25 -21.34
CA LEU A 103 -4.45 3.20 -20.67
C LEU A 103 -3.87 2.55 -19.41
N TYR A 104 -2.56 2.76 -19.21
CA TYR A 104 -1.82 2.19 -18.09
C TYR A 104 -1.25 3.30 -17.22
N PHE A 105 -1.73 3.38 -15.98
CA PHE A 105 -1.26 4.33 -14.98
C PHE A 105 -0.30 3.61 -14.03
N ALA A 106 0.97 3.58 -14.41
CA ALA A 106 2.02 2.90 -13.67
C ALA A 106 2.44 3.71 -12.44
N PRO A 107 2.56 3.10 -11.25
CA PRO A 107 3.00 3.81 -10.06
C PRO A 107 4.48 4.23 -10.11
N THR A 108 5.34 3.44 -10.77
CA THR A 108 6.79 3.66 -10.83
C THR A 108 7.35 3.42 -12.23
N ALA A 109 8.58 3.85 -12.46
CA ALA A 109 9.33 3.53 -13.69
C ALA A 109 9.51 2.00 -13.87
N LEU A 110 9.74 1.25 -12.79
CA LEU A 110 9.83 -0.21 -12.84
C LEU A 110 8.53 -0.83 -13.32
N SER A 111 7.38 -0.34 -12.85
CA SER A 111 6.07 -0.81 -13.29
C SER A 111 5.83 -0.53 -14.78
N ARG A 112 6.23 0.66 -15.27
CA ARG A 112 6.25 0.98 -16.71
C ARG A 112 7.12 -0.01 -17.49
N ASP A 113 8.33 -0.29 -17.01
CA ASP A 113 9.27 -1.18 -17.70
C ASP A 113 8.74 -2.62 -17.76
N ASN A 114 8.00 -3.06 -16.76
CA ASN A 114 7.30 -4.35 -16.80
C ASN A 114 6.21 -4.39 -17.89
N LEU A 115 5.46 -3.31 -18.07
CA LEU A 115 4.48 -3.19 -19.15
C LEU A 115 5.15 -3.19 -20.53
N LEU A 116 6.27 -2.46 -20.69
CA LEU A 116 7.07 -2.48 -21.91
C LEU A 116 7.62 -3.87 -22.25
N LYS A 117 8.11 -4.62 -21.24
CA LYS A 117 8.53 -6.02 -21.40
C LYS A 117 7.37 -6.95 -21.79
N ALA A 118 6.15 -6.63 -21.37
CA ALA A 118 4.94 -7.33 -21.79
C ALA A 118 4.42 -6.88 -23.16
N HIS A 119 5.17 -6.02 -23.88
CA HIS A 119 4.87 -5.51 -25.23
C HIS A 119 3.62 -4.63 -25.32
N HIS A 120 3.23 -3.94 -24.23
CA HIS A 120 2.21 -2.90 -24.30
C HIS A 120 2.75 -1.65 -25.00
N ASP A 121 1.85 -0.91 -25.65
CA ASP A 121 2.21 0.30 -26.41
C ASP A 121 2.75 1.41 -25.50
N PRO A 122 4.00 1.87 -25.71
CA PRO A 122 4.59 2.94 -24.91
C PRO A 122 3.78 4.23 -24.86
N SER A 123 3.00 4.52 -25.91
CA SER A 123 2.17 5.73 -25.99
C SER A 123 0.94 5.72 -25.06
N GLN A 124 0.61 4.55 -24.51
CA GLN A 124 -0.51 4.33 -23.61
C GLN A 124 -0.08 4.16 -22.15
N ILE A 125 1.23 4.16 -21.87
CA ILE A 125 1.79 3.93 -20.53
C ILE A 125 2.25 5.27 -19.95
N TYR A 126 1.76 5.60 -18.75
CA TYR A 126 2.10 6.84 -18.04
C TYR A 126 2.56 6.53 -16.62
N VAL A 127 3.69 7.08 -16.21
CA VAL A 127 4.16 6.99 -14.81
C VAL A 127 3.46 8.08 -14.00
N THR A 128 2.51 7.68 -13.18
CA THR A 128 1.64 8.63 -12.45
C THR A 128 1.96 8.77 -10.98
N GLY A 129 2.63 7.79 -10.39
CA GLY A 129 2.70 7.58 -8.95
C GLY A 129 1.54 6.70 -8.45
N ASN A 130 1.51 6.42 -7.15
CA ASN A 130 0.44 5.67 -6.50
C ASN A 130 -0.57 6.62 -5.83
N SER A 131 -1.85 6.44 -6.13
CA SER A 131 -2.94 7.25 -5.58
C SER A 131 -3.14 7.10 -4.05
N ALA A 132 -2.61 6.05 -3.43
CA ALA A 132 -2.58 5.92 -1.97
C ALA A 132 -1.85 7.11 -1.30
N ILE A 133 -0.84 7.68 -1.98
CA ILE A 133 -0.11 8.85 -1.47
C ILE A 133 -0.98 10.10 -1.53
N ASP A 134 -1.84 10.24 -2.53
CA ASP A 134 -2.78 11.36 -2.65
C ASP A 134 -3.78 11.36 -1.48
N ALA A 135 -4.20 10.17 -1.01
CA ALA A 135 -5.15 10.03 0.09
C ALA A 135 -4.64 10.61 1.42
N LEU A 136 -3.32 10.66 1.63
CA LEU A 136 -2.72 11.22 2.84
C LEU A 136 -3.09 12.70 3.06
N ALA A 137 -3.30 13.46 1.99
CA ALA A 137 -3.74 14.86 2.09
C ALA A 137 -5.14 15.02 2.72
N TYR A 138 -5.96 13.97 2.68
CA TYR A 138 -7.32 13.96 3.21
C TYR A 138 -7.44 13.26 4.56
N THR A 139 -6.46 12.45 4.95
CA THR A 139 -6.51 11.64 6.16
C THR A 139 -5.66 12.19 7.29
N ILE A 140 -4.66 13.03 7.02
CA ILE A 140 -3.81 13.62 8.06
C ILE A 140 -4.49 14.86 8.64
N ALA A 141 -4.81 14.83 9.94
CA ALA A 141 -5.37 15.95 10.67
C ALA A 141 -4.34 16.55 11.63
N PRO A 142 -4.14 17.89 11.60
CA PRO A 142 -3.16 18.56 12.49
C PRO A 142 -3.46 18.39 13.98
N ASP A 143 -4.74 18.37 14.35
CA ASP A 143 -5.26 18.33 15.71
C ASP A 143 -5.62 16.90 16.20
N PHE A 144 -5.19 15.87 15.46
CA PHE A 144 -5.44 14.48 15.86
C PHE A 144 -4.82 14.17 17.22
N SER A 145 -5.59 13.53 18.07
CA SER A 145 -5.16 13.05 19.38
C SER A 145 -5.53 11.59 19.59
N HIS A 146 -4.66 10.84 20.23
CA HIS A 146 -4.90 9.44 20.57
C HIS A 146 -4.27 9.11 21.92
N VAL A 147 -4.84 8.14 22.64
CA VAL A 147 -4.36 7.75 23.97
C VAL A 147 -2.89 7.29 23.96
N ALA A 148 -2.44 6.63 22.91
CA ALA A 148 -1.07 6.17 22.73
C ALA A 148 -0.06 7.29 22.42
N LEU A 149 -0.51 8.54 22.22
CA LEU A 149 0.33 9.71 21.93
C LEU A 149 0.41 10.69 23.11
N LYS A 150 -0.16 10.33 24.28
CA LYS A 150 -0.26 11.25 25.42
C LYS A 150 1.07 11.65 26.03
N ASN A 151 2.10 10.80 25.93
CA ASN A 151 3.41 11.11 26.47
C ASN A 151 4.32 11.68 25.36
N PRO A 152 4.56 13.00 25.32
CA PRO A 152 5.39 13.64 24.30
C PRO A 152 6.91 13.38 24.48
N GLU A 153 7.32 12.92 25.65
CA GLU A 153 8.74 12.70 25.98
C GLU A 153 9.28 11.36 25.45
N THR A 154 8.40 10.48 24.97
CA THR A 154 8.80 9.16 24.47
C THR A 154 8.67 9.08 22.95
N LYS A 155 9.61 8.38 22.33
CA LYS A 155 9.54 8.00 20.92
C LYS A 155 8.48 6.92 20.72
N LYS A 156 7.76 6.99 19.60
CA LYS A 156 6.68 6.05 19.25
C LYS A 156 7.12 5.14 18.12
N ILE A 157 7.00 3.84 18.36
CA ILE A 157 7.20 2.83 17.32
C ILE A 157 5.85 2.19 17.01
N LEU A 158 5.34 2.42 15.80
CA LEU A 158 4.12 1.79 15.32
C LEU A 158 4.45 0.43 14.70
N ILE A 159 3.73 -0.62 15.11
CA ILE A 159 4.00 -1.98 14.66
C ILE A 159 2.73 -2.56 14.03
N THR A 160 2.86 -3.10 12.82
CA THR A 160 1.77 -3.87 12.19
C THR A 160 2.31 -5.19 11.68
N MET A 161 1.62 -6.28 12.04
CA MET A 161 1.99 -7.62 11.64
C MET A 161 0.75 -8.50 11.51
N HIS A 162 0.47 -8.97 10.30
CA HIS A 162 -0.75 -9.71 10.01
C HIS A 162 -0.63 -10.73 8.87
N ARG A 163 0.49 -10.78 8.16
CA ARG A 163 0.67 -11.71 7.04
C ARG A 163 0.71 -13.15 7.50
N ARG A 164 0.08 -14.05 6.71
CA ARG A 164 -0.01 -15.49 7.00
C ARG A 164 1.35 -16.16 7.09
N GLU A 165 2.30 -15.73 6.27
CA GLU A 165 3.68 -16.23 6.23
C GLU A 165 4.45 -15.98 7.53
N ASN A 166 4.04 -14.99 8.31
CA ASN A 166 4.65 -14.65 9.59
C ASN A 166 3.98 -15.33 10.80
N LEU A 167 2.86 -16.03 10.60
CA LEU A 167 2.20 -16.73 11.71
C LEU A 167 3.10 -17.82 12.30
N GLY A 168 3.12 -17.89 13.64
CA GLY A 168 3.93 -18.88 14.38
C GLY A 168 5.29 -18.35 14.80
N GLN A 169 6.38 -19.06 14.49
CA GLN A 169 7.71 -18.76 15.01
C GLN A 169 8.23 -17.36 14.61
N ASN A 170 7.99 -16.92 13.38
CA ASN A 170 8.39 -15.58 12.91
C ASN A 170 7.78 -14.48 13.77
N MET A 171 6.48 -14.57 14.04
CA MET A 171 5.77 -13.60 14.86
C MET A 171 6.25 -13.62 16.32
N ILE A 172 6.54 -14.79 16.87
CA ILE A 172 7.10 -14.95 18.22
C ILE A 172 8.46 -14.25 18.34
N GLN A 173 9.34 -14.40 17.35
CA GLN A 173 10.65 -13.72 17.35
C GLN A 173 10.51 -12.19 17.33
N VAL A 174 9.56 -11.66 16.55
CA VAL A 174 9.28 -10.22 16.56
C VAL A 174 8.73 -9.76 17.92
N PHE A 175 7.88 -10.56 18.58
CA PHE A 175 7.41 -10.24 19.94
C PHE A 175 8.53 -10.29 20.98
N GLN A 176 9.49 -11.20 20.84
CA GLN A 176 10.70 -11.22 21.66
C GLN A 176 11.55 -9.95 21.44
N ALA A 177 11.69 -9.52 20.16
CA ALA A 177 12.36 -8.26 19.86
C ALA A 177 11.62 -7.05 20.47
N MET A 178 10.30 -7.00 20.43
CA MET A 178 9.50 -5.93 21.08
C MET A 178 9.74 -5.89 22.60
N ASN A 179 9.75 -7.04 23.27
CA ASN A 179 10.08 -7.12 24.70
C ASN A 179 11.49 -6.60 24.97
N HIS A 180 12.47 -7.02 24.17
CA HIS A 180 13.87 -6.61 24.30
C HIS A 180 14.04 -5.08 24.10
N ILE A 181 13.38 -4.51 23.09
CA ILE A 181 13.40 -3.06 22.83
C ILE A 181 12.84 -2.29 24.02
N LEU A 182 11.71 -2.73 24.59
CA LEU A 182 11.12 -2.11 25.78
C LEU A 182 12.00 -2.23 27.02
N ASP A 183 12.66 -3.38 27.19
CA ASP A 183 13.59 -3.60 28.33
C ASP A 183 14.84 -2.73 28.20
N LYS A 184 15.33 -2.49 26.97
CA LYS A 184 16.56 -1.75 26.68
C LYS A 184 16.39 -0.23 26.67
N HIS A 185 15.27 0.27 26.16
CA HIS A 185 15.02 1.70 25.95
C HIS A 185 13.86 2.17 26.84
N ALA A 186 14.14 3.05 27.80
CA ALA A 186 13.13 3.57 28.73
C ALA A 186 12.26 4.68 28.13
N ASP A 187 12.75 5.31 27.06
CA ASP A 187 12.15 6.46 26.38
C ASP A 187 11.32 6.07 25.14
N ILE A 188 10.93 4.78 25.03
CA ILE A 188 10.17 4.27 23.88
C ILE A 188 8.82 3.74 24.32
N GLU A 189 7.81 4.01 23.51
CA GLU A 189 6.51 3.34 23.57
C GLU A 189 6.22 2.61 22.26
N LEU A 190 5.66 1.41 22.37
CA LEU A 190 5.23 0.61 21.23
C LEU A 190 3.71 0.71 21.07
N ILE A 191 3.26 0.95 19.83
CA ILE A 191 1.84 0.99 19.47
C ILE A 191 1.59 -0.17 18.52
N PHE A 192 0.73 -1.10 18.93
CA PHE A 192 0.44 -2.30 18.15
C PHE A 192 -1.06 -2.50 17.96
N PRO A 193 -1.63 -2.06 16.82
CA PRO A 193 -2.99 -2.42 16.42
C PRO A 193 -3.10 -3.92 16.19
N MET A 194 -3.89 -4.60 17.01
CA MET A 194 -4.01 -6.06 17.01
C MET A 194 -4.97 -6.54 15.92
N HIS A 195 -4.50 -7.36 15.01
CA HIS A 195 -5.37 -7.99 14.02
C HIS A 195 -6.49 -8.82 14.69
N LYS A 196 -7.70 -8.83 14.09
CA LYS A 196 -8.88 -9.53 14.66
C LYS A 196 -8.76 -11.06 14.72
N ASN A 197 -7.76 -11.66 14.04
CA ASN A 197 -7.56 -13.11 14.04
C ASN A 197 -7.26 -13.63 15.46
N PRO A 198 -8.08 -14.55 16.02
CA PRO A 198 -7.89 -15.08 17.38
C PRO A 198 -6.52 -15.73 17.60
N LYS A 199 -5.95 -16.36 16.56
CA LYS A 199 -4.62 -16.97 16.66
C LYS A 199 -3.52 -15.94 16.91
N ILE A 200 -3.61 -14.78 16.24
CA ILE A 200 -2.66 -13.66 16.45
C ILE A 200 -2.82 -13.11 17.87
N ARG A 201 -4.05 -12.87 18.31
CA ARG A 201 -4.33 -12.39 19.67
C ARG A 201 -3.80 -13.34 20.74
N ALA A 202 -3.98 -14.65 20.55
CA ALA A 202 -3.42 -15.65 21.48
C ALA A 202 -1.88 -15.59 21.53
N LEU A 203 -1.20 -15.47 20.38
CA LEU A 203 0.25 -15.31 20.32
C LEU A 203 0.71 -14.03 21.02
N ILE A 204 0.01 -12.91 20.83
CA ILE A 204 0.29 -11.64 21.53
C ILE A 204 0.25 -11.82 23.04
N HIS A 205 -0.87 -12.34 23.56
CA HIS A 205 -1.06 -12.53 25.00
C HIS A 205 -0.07 -13.50 25.64
N THR A 206 0.44 -14.47 24.86
CA THR A 206 1.39 -15.46 25.38
C THR A 206 2.83 -14.96 25.35
N ASN A 207 3.21 -14.11 24.39
CA ASN A 207 4.60 -13.80 24.11
C ASN A 207 5.00 -12.34 24.41
N LEU A 208 4.05 -11.41 24.51
CA LEU A 208 4.33 -10.04 24.91
C LEU A 208 4.19 -9.87 26.42
N LYS A 209 5.21 -9.25 27.03
CA LYS A 209 5.19 -8.90 28.45
C LYS A 209 4.29 -7.69 28.68
N PRO A 210 3.44 -7.68 29.72
CA PRO A 210 2.70 -6.49 30.08
C PRO A 210 3.63 -5.31 30.39
N SER A 211 3.36 -4.16 29.76
CA SER A 211 4.09 -2.91 30.01
C SER A 211 3.16 -1.73 29.82
N HIS A 212 3.30 -0.68 30.64
CA HIS A 212 2.59 0.58 30.45
C HIS A 212 3.03 1.34 29.19
N ARG A 213 4.17 0.95 28.61
CA ARG A 213 4.74 1.47 27.36
C ARG A 213 4.38 0.62 26.14
N LEU A 214 3.56 -0.41 26.29
CA LEU A 214 3.04 -1.23 25.21
C LEU A 214 1.53 -0.98 25.06
N HIS A 215 1.16 -0.29 24.00
CA HIS A 215 -0.23 0.02 23.67
C HIS A 215 -0.78 -1.04 22.70
N LEU A 216 -1.43 -2.07 23.24
CA LEU A 216 -2.19 -3.03 22.45
C LEU A 216 -3.58 -2.42 22.21
N ILE A 217 -3.87 -2.07 20.96
CA ILE A 217 -5.11 -1.38 20.58
C ILE A 217 -5.92 -2.19 19.57
N GLU A 218 -7.19 -1.87 19.40
CA GLU A 218 -8.02 -2.49 18.38
C GLU A 218 -7.56 -2.05 16.98
N PRO A 219 -7.93 -2.81 15.91
CA PRO A 219 -7.61 -2.41 14.55
C PRO A 219 -8.12 -1.00 14.24
N LEU A 220 -7.26 -0.21 13.66
CA LEU A 220 -7.52 1.16 13.30
C LEU A 220 -8.23 1.27 11.94
N ASP A 221 -9.00 2.32 11.76
CA ASP A 221 -9.39 2.74 10.42
C ASP A 221 -8.23 3.46 9.71
N VAL A 222 -8.42 3.83 8.45
CA VAL A 222 -7.38 4.46 7.63
C VAL A 222 -6.97 5.83 8.18
N PHE A 223 -7.93 6.60 8.71
CA PHE A 223 -7.69 7.93 9.28
C PHE A 223 -6.86 7.84 10.56
N GLU A 224 -7.27 7.00 11.49
CA GLU A 224 -6.53 6.76 12.74
C GLU A 224 -5.13 6.22 12.47
N PHE A 225 -5.02 5.26 11.53
CA PHE A 225 -3.74 4.65 11.17
C PHE A 225 -2.75 5.68 10.61
N HIS A 226 -3.16 6.46 9.60
CA HIS A 226 -2.29 7.46 8.98
C HIS A 226 -1.84 8.53 9.99
N ASN A 227 -2.73 8.96 10.88
CA ASN A 227 -2.40 9.94 11.90
C ASN A 227 -1.45 9.40 12.97
N LEU A 228 -1.59 8.14 13.39
CA LEU A 228 -0.63 7.48 14.28
C LEU A 228 0.71 7.26 13.56
N ALA A 229 0.69 6.81 12.31
CA ALA A 229 1.89 6.63 11.50
C ALA A 229 2.67 7.95 11.36
N LYS A 230 2.00 9.05 11.01
CA LYS A 230 2.63 10.39 10.89
C LYS A 230 3.28 10.89 12.18
N ARG A 231 2.79 10.44 13.33
CA ARG A 231 3.27 10.86 14.66
C ARG A 231 4.16 9.81 15.33
N SER A 232 4.50 8.77 14.59
CA SER A 232 5.47 7.76 15.02
C SER A 232 6.87 8.12 14.56
N ASP A 233 7.88 7.75 15.35
CA ASP A 233 9.29 7.93 14.99
C ASP A 233 9.80 6.80 14.10
N LEU A 234 9.16 5.64 14.15
CA LEU A 234 9.57 4.46 13.40
C LEU A 234 8.37 3.55 13.16
N ILE A 235 8.35 2.88 12.01
CA ILE A 235 7.33 1.86 11.71
C ILE A 235 7.99 0.51 11.45
N LEU A 236 7.50 -0.53 12.12
CA LEU A 236 7.81 -1.93 11.84
C LEU A 236 6.59 -2.57 11.18
N THR A 237 6.74 -3.13 9.97
CA THR A 237 5.58 -3.64 9.24
C THR A 237 5.89 -4.82 8.34
N ASP A 238 4.91 -5.71 8.16
CA ASP A 238 4.89 -6.70 7.08
C ASP A 238 3.91 -6.33 5.94
N SER A 239 3.23 -5.17 6.04
CA SER A 239 2.25 -4.69 5.06
C SER A 239 2.91 -4.06 3.83
N GLY A 240 2.39 -4.39 2.63
CA GLY A 240 2.84 -3.77 1.37
C GLY A 240 2.46 -2.29 1.27
N GLY A 241 1.21 -1.92 1.53
CA GLY A 241 0.75 -0.52 1.41
C GLY A 241 1.49 0.44 2.33
N ILE A 242 1.78 0.02 3.57
CA ILE A 242 2.52 0.86 4.52
C ILE A 242 3.95 1.17 4.04
N GLN A 243 4.56 0.27 3.26
CA GLN A 243 5.86 0.49 2.65
C GLN A 243 5.84 1.64 1.62
N GLU A 244 4.70 1.97 1.08
CA GLU A 244 4.52 3.09 0.13
C GLU A 244 4.08 4.37 0.85
N GLU A 245 3.16 4.25 1.80
CA GLU A 245 2.53 5.38 2.51
C GLU A 245 3.43 6.02 3.56
N ALA A 246 4.09 5.22 4.41
CA ALA A 246 4.88 5.73 5.53
C ALA A 246 6.08 6.60 5.10
N PRO A 247 6.81 6.29 4.01
CA PRO A 247 7.84 7.18 3.49
C PRO A 247 7.31 8.57 3.08
N ALA A 248 6.08 8.65 2.56
CA ALA A 248 5.45 9.94 2.24
C ALA A 248 5.16 10.78 3.48
N LEU A 249 5.06 10.15 4.65
CA LEU A 249 4.92 10.81 5.94
C LEU A 249 6.26 11.23 6.56
N GLY A 250 7.39 10.86 5.95
CA GLY A 250 8.73 11.10 6.47
C GLY A 250 9.11 10.19 7.64
N VAL A 251 8.52 9.00 7.71
CA VAL A 251 8.74 8.05 8.81
C VAL A 251 9.53 6.84 8.30
N PRO A 252 10.70 6.52 8.90
CA PRO A 252 11.49 5.35 8.54
C PRO A 252 10.72 4.04 8.71
N VAL A 253 10.93 3.09 7.79
CA VAL A 253 10.21 1.81 7.79
C VAL A 253 11.17 0.62 7.84
N LEU A 254 11.02 -0.22 8.85
CA LEU A 254 11.65 -1.52 8.95
C LEU A 254 10.66 -2.61 8.52
N VAL A 255 11.00 -3.32 7.46
CA VAL A 255 10.11 -4.33 6.85
C VAL A 255 10.40 -5.69 7.46
N LEU A 256 9.42 -6.25 8.17
CA LEU A 256 9.46 -7.54 8.86
C LEU A 256 9.26 -8.73 7.90
N ARG A 257 10.05 -8.75 6.84
CA ARG A 257 9.99 -9.76 5.77
C ARG A 257 11.39 -10.04 5.22
N ALA A 258 11.58 -11.24 4.66
CA ALA A 258 12.82 -11.61 3.97
C ALA A 258 12.93 -11.00 2.56
N SER A 259 11.78 -10.70 1.92
CA SER A 259 11.69 -10.08 0.60
C SER A 259 10.53 -9.11 0.55
N THR A 260 10.55 -8.22 -0.45
CA THR A 260 9.43 -7.31 -0.72
C THR A 260 9.16 -7.22 -2.22
N GLU A 261 7.91 -7.01 -2.58
CA GLU A 261 7.45 -6.65 -3.91
C GLU A 261 7.63 -5.15 -4.22
N ARG A 262 8.31 -4.41 -3.34
CA ARG A 262 8.57 -2.98 -3.41
C ARG A 262 10.07 -2.67 -3.34
N PRO A 263 10.86 -3.18 -4.30
CA PRO A 263 12.32 -3.02 -4.28
C PRO A 263 12.75 -1.55 -4.44
N GLU A 264 11.92 -0.71 -5.06
CA GLU A 264 12.22 0.72 -5.26
C GLU A 264 12.38 1.46 -3.92
N GLY A 265 11.56 1.15 -2.92
CA GLY A 265 11.67 1.76 -1.59
C GLY A 265 12.96 1.38 -0.88
N VAL A 266 13.45 0.15 -1.08
CA VAL A 266 14.76 -0.29 -0.57
C VAL A 266 15.89 0.43 -1.29
N ALA A 267 15.81 0.54 -2.62
CA ALA A 267 16.80 1.23 -3.45
C ALA A 267 16.84 2.75 -3.15
N ALA A 268 15.68 3.36 -2.94
CA ALA A 268 15.57 4.78 -2.55
C ALA A 268 16.04 5.04 -1.10
N GLY A 269 16.19 3.99 -0.28
CA GLY A 269 16.59 4.11 1.12
C GLY A 269 15.45 4.52 2.07
N THR A 270 14.19 4.45 1.65
CA THR A 270 13.02 4.73 2.50
C THR A 270 12.62 3.52 3.34
N LEU A 271 13.03 2.33 2.92
CA LEU A 271 12.72 1.04 3.53
C LEU A 271 14.00 0.26 3.84
N LYS A 272 14.00 -0.51 4.93
CA LYS A 272 15.04 -1.49 5.24
C LYS A 272 14.41 -2.85 5.51
N LEU A 273 14.76 -3.87 4.72
CA LEU A 273 14.39 -5.26 5.00
C LEU A 273 15.18 -5.76 6.19
N VAL A 274 14.50 -6.23 7.24
CA VAL A 274 15.13 -6.71 8.47
C VAL A 274 14.78 -8.16 8.80
N GLY A 275 13.81 -8.75 8.07
CA GLY A 275 13.31 -10.07 8.40
C GLY A 275 12.56 -10.08 9.74
N THR A 276 12.49 -11.27 10.35
CA THR A 276 11.73 -11.49 11.60
C THR A 276 12.59 -11.98 12.74
N ALA A 277 13.89 -12.21 12.52
CA ALA A 277 14.78 -12.68 13.58
C ALA A 277 14.96 -11.61 14.66
N GLU A 278 14.80 -12.00 15.94
CA GLU A 278 14.86 -11.08 17.08
C GLU A 278 16.10 -10.17 17.03
N VAL A 279 17.28 -10.77 16.85
CA VAL A 279 18.56 -10.05 16.88
C VAL A 279 18.67 -9.02 15.76
N ASP A 280 18.11 -9.29 14.58
CA ASP A 280 18.17 -8.39 13.43
C ASP A 280 17.18 -7.24 13.57
N VAL A 281 15.98 -7.51 14.09
CA VAL A 281 14.97 -6.48 14.39
C VAL A 281 15.48 -5.53 15.47
N VAL A 282 15.99 -6.06 16.59
CA VAL A 282 16.55 -5.23 17.68
C VAL A 282 17.70 -4.37 17.16
N ARG A 283 18.65 -4.95 16.42
CA ARG A 283 19.80 -4.22 15.88
C ARG A 283 19.37 -3.08 14.95
N ALA A 284 18.40 -3.32 14.07
CA ALA A 284 17.93 -2.30 13.12
C ALA A 284 17.15 -1.18 13.84
N VAL A 285 16.37 -1.51 14.86
CA VAL A 285 15.70 -0.50 15.70
C VAL A 285 16.73 0.32 16.48
N ASP A 286 17.69 -0.33 17.14
CA ASP A 286 18.77 0.36 17.87
C ASP A 286 19.53 1.33 16.98
N GLU A 287 19.91 0.92 15.77
CA GLU A 287 20.60 1.77 14.80
C GLU A 287 19.83 3.07 14.56
N LEU A 288 18.54 2.97 14.22
CA LEU A 288 17.72 4.16 13.92
C LEU A 288 17.39 5.01 15.15
N LEU A 289 17.41 4.43 16.35
CA LEU A 289 17.16 5.18 17.58
C LEU A 289 18.40 5.92 18.09
N THR A 290 19.61 5.41 17.80
CA THR A 290 20.86 5.93 18.35
C THR A 290 21.73 6.67 17.33
N ASP A 291 21.56 6.41 16.04
CA ASP A 291 22.26 7.09 14.96
C ASP A 291 21.31 8.05 14.22
N SER A 292 21.40 9.33 14.58
CA SER A 292 20.58 10.37 13.96
C SER A 292 20.85 10.55 12.46
N VAL A 293 22.07 10.27 11.99
CA VAL A 293 22.43 10.37 10.57
C VAL A 293 21.74 9.25 9.78
N ALA A 294 21.77 8.03 10.29
CA ALA A 294 21.07 6.91 9.68
C ALA A 294 19.54 7.15 9.67
N TYR A 295 18.99 7.68 10.77
CA TYR A 295 17.57 8.04 10.86
C TYR A 295 17.17 9.10 9.83
N GLU A 296 17.85 10.25 9.84
CA GLU A 296 17.56 11.37 8.94
C GLU A 296 17.70 10.97 7.47
N LYS A 297 18.71 10.18 7.13
CA LYS A 297 18.89 9.67 5.77
C LYS A 297 17.67 8.90 5.29
N MET A 298 17.08 8.07 6.15
CA MET A 298 15.87 7.31 5.80
C MET A 298 14.62 8.17 5.83
N ALA A 299 14.44 9.00 6.86
CA ALA A 299 13.26 9.86 7.03
C ALA A 299 13.11 10.93 5.95
N THR A 300 14.24 11.42 5.40
CA THR A 300 14.26 12.46 4.34
C THR A 300 14.43 11.89 2.94
N ALA A 301 14.60 10.56 2.80
CA ALA A 301 14.68 9.92 1.50
C ALA A 301 13.38 10.15 0.72
N ARG A 302 13.53 10.43 -0.58
CA ARG A 302 12.36 10.70 -1.43
C ARG A 302 11.55 9.42 -1.61
N ASN A 303 10.24 9.53 -1.44
CA ASN A 303 9.32 8.43 -1.69
C ASN A 303 9.27 8.09 -3.19
N PRO A 304 9.64 6.87 -3.61
CA PRO A 304 9.62 6.49 -5.03
C PRO A 304 8.22 6.15 -5.55
N TYR A 305 7.20 6.14 -4.67
CA TYR A 305 5.84 5.72 -5.03
C TYR A 305 4.89 6.88 -5.34
N GLY A 306 5.26 8.12 -5.12
CA GLY A 306 4.38 9.25 -5.46
C GLY A 306 4.72 10.55 -4.74
N ASP A 307 4.07 11.62 -5.20
CA ASP A 307 4.19 12.98 -4.71
C ASP A 307 2.84 13.63 -4.38
N GLY A 308 1.77 12.84 -4.27
CA GLY A 308 0.41 13.32 -3.97
C GLY A 308 -0.31 13.97 -5.15
N LYS A 309 0.11 13.70 -6.38
CA LYS A 309 -0.50 14.27 -7.62
C LYS A 309 -0.94 13.22 -8.63
N THR A 310 -1.03 11.98 -8.21
CA THR A 310 -1.38 10.84 -9.08
C THR A 310 -2.74 11.03 -9.71
N SER A 311 -3.76 11.33 -8.92
CA SER A 311 -5.14 11.52 -9.39
C SER A 311 -5.23 12.65 -10.41
N ASN A 312 -4.52 13.76 -10.17
CA ASN A 312 -4.49 14.89 -11.11
C ASN A 312 -3.83 14.51 -12.45
N ARG A 313 -2.76 13.70 -12.42
CA ARG A 313 -2.14 13.18 -13.65
C ARG A 313 -3.09 12.29 -14.42
N ILE A 314 -3.73 11.33 -13.73
CA ILE A 314 -4.71 10.41 -14.35
C ILE A 314 -5.83 11.21 -15.01
N VAL A 315 -6.43 12.18 -14.32
CA VAL A 315 -7.51 13.02 -14.89
C VAL A 315 -7.02 13.79 -16.11
N SER A 316 -5.82 14.37 -16.10
CA SER A 316 -5.31 15.11 -17.25
C SER A 316 -5.04 14.20 -18.46
N ILE A 317 -4.59 12.98 -18.23
CA ILE A 317 -4.36 11.98 -19.29
C ILE A 317 -5.69 11.54 -19.90
N ILE A 318 -6.71 11.26 -19.08
CA ILE A 318 -8.05 10.90 -19.54
C ILE A 318 -8.68 12.04 -20.33
N ALA A 319 -8.57 13.28 -19.84
CA ALA A 319 -9.06 14.45 -20.55
C ALA A 319 -8.41 14.60 -21.94
N ARG A 320 -7.10 14.31 -22.05
CA ARG A 320 -6.40 14.28 -23.33
C ARG A 320 -6.87 13.12 -24.22
N TYR A 321 -7.10 11.94 -23.65
CA TYR A 321 -7.61 10.79 -24.40
C TYR A 321 -8.94 11.11 -25.12
N PHE A 322 -9.84 11.85 -24.45
CA PHE A 322 -11.10 12.31 -25.03
C PHE A 322 -10.99 13.63 -25.81
N GLY A 323 -9.80 14.16 -26.03
CA GLY A 323 -9.60 15.39 -26.79
C GLY A 323 -10.09 16.66 -26.10
N LEU A 324 -10.34 16.62 -24.78
CA LEU A 324 -10.79 17.76 -23.98
C LEU A 324 -9.66 18.75 -23.65
N THR A 325 -8.41 18.30 -23.73
CA THR A 325 -7.21 19.11 -23.55
C THR A 325 -6.05 18.57 -24.39
N THR A 326 -5.09 19.42 -24.72
CA THR A 326 -3.80 19.03 -25.29
C THR A 326 -2.73 18.83 -24.22
N ASP A 327 -2.94 19.39 -23.04
CA ASP A 327 -1.97 19.44 -21.96
C ASP A 327 -2.19 18.30 -20.97
N ILE A 328 -1.11 17.61 -20.63
CA ILE A 328 -1.06 16.66 -19.53
C ILE A 328 -0.04 17.11 -18.50
N LEU A 329 -0.28 16.77 -17.24
CA LEU A 329 0.69 17.01 -16.19
C LEU A 329 1.95 16.16 -16.44
N PRO A 330 3.15 16.66 -16.08
CA PRO A 330 4.37 15.88 -16.18
C PRO A 330 4.25 14.55 -15.42
N GLU A 331 4.84 13.51 -15.99
CA GLU A 331 4.93 12.21 -15.32
C GLU A 331 5.63 12.34 -13.96
N PHE A 332 5.27 11.43 -13.08
CA PHE A 332 6.00 11.28 -11.82
C PHE A 332 7.41 10.74 -12.14
N ARG A 333 8.43 11.40 -11.58
CA ARG A 333 9.83 10.98 -11.73
C ARG A 333 10.45 10.82 -10.35
N ASP A 334 11.08 9.70 -10.13
CA ASP A 334 12.03 9.54 -9.04
C ASP A 334 13.43 10.02 -9.45
N LYS A 335 14.26 10.47 -8.51
CA LYS A 335 15.63 10.94 -8.80
C LYS A 335 16.58 9.83 -9.30
N SER A 336 16.22 8.56 -9.20
CA SER A 336 16.97 7.50 -9.85
C SER A 336 16.97 7.64 -11.37
N ASP A 337 15.89 8.17 -11.94
CA ASP A 337 15.77 8.43 -13.40
C ASP A 337 16.69 9.54 -13.89
N ASP A 338 17.07 10.49 -13.01
CA ASP A 338 17.95 11.59 -13.39
C ASP A 338 19.43 11.14 -13.53
N LYS A 339 19.86 10.11 -12.78
CA LYS A 339 21.25 9.61 -12.82
C LYS A 339 21.56 8.76 -14.06
N GLU A 340 20.58 8.09 -14.63
CA GLU A 340 20.80 7.30 -15.87
C GLU A 340 20.97 8.17 -17.10
N ARG A 341 20.37 9.38 -17.11
CA ARG A 341 20.51 10.33 -18.24
C ARG A 341 21.76 11.20 -18.19
N GLU A 342 22.41 11.34 -17.04
CA GLU A 342 23.73 12.00 -16.97
C GLU A 342 24.87 11.08 -17.45
N LEU A 343 24.57 9.80 -17.71
CA LEU A 343 25.51 8.79 -18.19
C LEU A 343 25.30 8.41 -19.68
N GLU A 344 24.25 8.92 -20.33
CA GLU A 344 24.01 8.85 -21.77
C GLU A 344 24.46 10.18 -22.46
#